data_58510e8b1d95a499acb5285bfe6b2a2b
#
_entry.id   58510e8b1d95a499acb5285bfe6b2a2b
#
_cell.length_a   1.000
_cell.length_b   1.000
_cell.length_c   1.000
_cell.angle_alpha   90.00
_cell.angle_beta   90.00
_cell.angle_gamma   90.00
#
_symmetry.space_group_name_H-M   'P 1'
#
loop_
_entity.id
_entity.type
_entity.pdbx_description
1 polymer ?
#
loop_
_entity_poly.entity_id
_entity_poly.type
_entity_poly.pdbx_seq_one_letter_code
_entity_poly.pdbx_strand_id
1 'polypeptide(L)'
;MKGGGSMSYEPLYKVYYKYPEKWQEILNTRYTSENTEYIGISIAQINRRKSFSAFFVYHKDILDVMIKIERKHSAFLELLKEVPLIMHPYLLNTFLVEEIKASNDIEGVHSSRREIQEAIGTNVTEIKRFSSVVSKYRDILNPTGKKEFYLNEEIRSLYDALVSNEIEEKNKLDGKIFRKDSVSVYDGFDREIHVGTTTDSEIIRLMNIALGFLNNNEIQLSIRVAVFHYIFGYIHPFYDGNGRINRYISSSYLAKEFHPLVALRLSALIKANRSKYYKIFSKTTSEYNGGDLTPFIIQFLNFLVDTIDNLYDLLNTRLERLRNACNQLEQFFINQGITDEVVQNIYYILLQTSLFMIGPGITREELWKNLEKSKKTVYERIKHIPREHLKIQKVGKIEYFKLKKSILGSIQ
;
A
#
# COMPACT_ATOMS: atom_id res chain seq x y z
N MET A 1 34.74 16.35 -27.69
CA MET A 1 33.51 15.59 -27.43
C MET A 1 32.90 16.12 -26.12
N LYS A 2 31.86 16.94 -26.16
CA LYS A 2 31.17 17.41 -24.96
C LYS A 2 30.33 16.22 -24.46
N GLY A 3 30.54 15.80 -23.22
CA GLY A 3 29.86 14.70 -22.60
C GLY A 3 28.35 14.85 -22.68
N GLY A 4 27.71 13.90 -23.38
CA GLY A 4 26.25 13.79 -23.43
C GLY A 4 25.72 13.42 -22.07
N GLY A 5 25.36 14.42 -21.26
CA GLY A 5 24.52 14.18 -20.09
C GLY A 5 23.22 13.54 -20.60
N SER A 6 22.93 12.29 -20.18
CA SER A 6 21.70 11.61 -20.50
C SER A 6 20.53 12.49 -20.08
N MET A 7 19.83 13.06 -21.08
CA MET A 7 18.64 13.87 -20.81
C MET A 7 17.57 12.98 -20.15
N SER A 8 16.96 13.49 -19.07
CA SER A 8 15.80 12.89 -18.44
C SER A 8 14.67 12.67 -19.45
N TYR A 9 13.87 11.63 -19.28
CA TYR A 9 12.73 11.32 -20.14
C TYR A 9 11.73 12.46 -20.16
N GLU A 10 11.66 13.20 -21.26
CA GLU A 10 10.70 14.30 -21.40
C GLU A 10 9.35 13.75 -21.90
N PRO A 11 8.26 13.84 -21.09
CA PRO A 11 6.95 13.36 -21.50
C PRO A 11 6.45 14.00 -22.80
N LEU A 12 5.82 13.23 -23.69
CA LEU A 12 5.35 13.71 -25.00
C LEU A 12 4.38 14.90 -24.89
N TYR A 13 3.54 14.96 -23.86
CA TYR A 13 2.68 16.13 -23.63
C TYR A 13 3.49 17.40 -23.34
N LYS A 14 4.71 17.33 -22.77
CA LYS A 14 5.60 18.47 -22.63
C LYS A 14 6.27 18.84 -23.95
N VAL A 15 6.70 17.82 -24.70
CA VAL A 15 7.29 18.01 -26.04
C VAL A 15 6.29 18.72 -26.94
N TYR A 16 5.00 18.35 -26.90
CA TYR A 16 3.96 18.98 -27.70
C TYR A 16 3.87 20.50 -27.49
N TYR A 17 3.93 20.96 -26.23
CA TYR A 17 3.87 22.40 -25.93
C TYR A 17 5.18 23.14 -26.18
N LYS A 18 6.30 22.46 -26.14
CA LYS A 18 7.62 23.04 -26.24
C LYS A 18 8.17 23.06 -27.66
N TYR A 19 7.86 21.98 -28.40
CA TYR A 19 8.32 21.73 -29.79
C TYR A 19 7.23 21.05 -30.60
N PRO A 20 6.10 21.75 -30.89
CA PRO A 20 4.94 21.13 -31.54
C PRO A 20 5.25 20.51 -32.90
N GLU A 21 6.18 21.13 -33.64
CA GLU A 21 6.62 20.70 -34.97
C GLU A 21 7.41 19.36 -34.93
N LYS A 22 8.05 19.04 -33.80
CA LYS A 22 8.83 17.81 -33.61
C LYS A 22 8.05 16.70 -32.92
N TRP A 23 6.88 17.01 -32.38
CA TRP A 23 6.12 16.07 -31.56
C TRP A 23 5.82 14.76 -32.28
N GLN A 24 5.36 14.83 -33.54
CA GLN A 24 5.02 13.63 -34.31
C GLN A 24 6.25 12.77 -34.62
N GLU A 25 7.37 13.41 -34.95
CA GLU A 25 8.63 12.72 -35.19
C GLU A 25 9.13 11.98 -33.92
N ILE A 26 9.10 12.67 -32.78
CA ILE A 26 9.53 12.11 -31.50
C ILE A 26 8.59 10.98 -31.07
N LEU A 27 7.26 11.13 -31.25
CA LEU A 27 6.31 10.04 -30.99
C LEU A 27 6.63 8.81 -31.84
N ASN A 28 6.81 9.00 -33.16
CA ASN A 28 7.13 7.89 -34.07
C ASN A 28 8.45 7.22 -33.69
N THR A 29 9.49 7.99 -33.41
CA THR A 29 10.80 7.46 -32.99
C THR A 29 10.68 6.61 -31.73
N ARG A 30 9.91 7.06 -30.71
CA ARG A 30 9.67 6.28 -29.50
C ARG A 30 8.86 5.03 -29.78
N TYR A 31 7.78 5.17 -30.56
CA TYR A 31 6.87 4.09 -30.86
C TYR A 31 7.54 2.96 -31.65
N THR A 32 8.50 3.27 -32.55
CA THR A 32 9.22 2.30 -33.38
C THR A 32 10.58 1.87 -32.79
N SER A 33 10.92 2.33 -31.58
CA SER A 33 12.17 1.95 -30.92
C SER A 33 12.21 0.47 -30.55
N GLU A 34 13.36 -0.16 -30.67
CA GLU A 34 13.61 -1.53 -30.19
C GLU A 34 13.38 -1.72 -28.68
N ASN A 35 13.46 -0.61 -27.93
CA ASN A 35 13.24 -0.60 -26.49
C ASN A 35 11.77 -0.34 -26.11
N THR A 36 10.83 -0.44 -27.07
CA THR A 36 9.41 -0.17 -26.84
C THR A 36 8.63 -1.45 -26.61
N GLU A 37 7.87 -1.44 -25.54
CA GLU A 37 6.92 -2.49 -25.17
C GLU A 37 5.49 -2.03 -25.45
N TYR A 38 4.70 -2.86 -26.12
CA TYR A 38 3.32 -2.58 -26.49
C TYR A 38 2.32 -3.27 -25.56
N ILE A 39 1.27 -2.55 -25.17
CA ILE A 39 0.28 -3.05 -24.19
C ILE A 39 -0.89 -3.78 -24.88
N GLY A 40 -1.14 -3.49 -26.14
CA GLY A 40 -2.29 -4.06 -26.89
C GLY A 40 -3.63 -3.38 -26.60
N ILE A 41 -3.62 -2.20 -25.98
CA ILE A 41 -4.80 -1.37 -25.66
C ILE A 41 -4.62 -0.01 -26.29
N SER A 42 -5.71 0.60 -26.78
CA SER A 42 -5.70 1.99 -27.26
C SER A 42 -6.24 2.93 -26.20
N ILE A 43 -5.58 4.08 -26.04
CA ILE A 43 -5.94 5.14 -25.10
C ILE A 43 -6.49 6.32 -25.85
N ALA A 44 -7.66 6.82 -25.41
CA ALA A 44 -8.29 8.02 -25.90
C ALA A 44 -8.56 9.00 -24.75
N GLN A 45 -8.34 10.28 -24.99
CA GLN A 45 -8.75 11.33 -24.06
C GLN A 45 -10.24 11.59 -24.19
N ILE A 46 -10.93 11.84 -23.08
CA ILE A 46 -12.34 12.25 -23.05
C ILE A 46 -12.59 13.44 -24.02
N ASN A 47 -13.70 13.41 -24.73
CA ASN A 47 -14.11 14.45 -25.70
C ASN A 47 -13.10 14.66 -26.84
N ARG A 48 -12.23 13.67 -27.13
CA ARG A 48 -11.31 13.67 -28.26
C ARG A 48 -11.56 12.50 -29.18
N ARG A 49 -11.31 12.69 -30.49
CA ARG A 49 -11.53 11.65 -31.51
C ARG A 49 -10.33 10.73 -31.72
N LYS A 50 -9.13 11.20 -31.35
CA LYS A 50 -7.89 10.45 -31.56
C LYS A 50 -7.68 9.44 -30.44
N SER A 51 -7.32 8.22 -30.80
CA SER A 51 -6.81 7.19 -29.90
C SER A 51 -5.41 6.80 -30.32
N PHE A 52 -4.59 6.38 -29.36
CA PHE A 52 -3.21 5.97 -29.58
C PHE A 52 -2.98 4.61 -28.92
N SER A 53 -2.28 3.70 -29.60
CA SER A 53 -1.85 2.44 -28.99
C SER A 53 -0.97 2.71 -27.77
N ALA A 54 -1.30 2.08 -26.66
CA ALA A 54 -0.54 2.22 -25.42
C ALA A 54 0.82 1.48 -25.54
N PHE A 55 1.87 2.16 -25.13
CA PHE A 55 3.22 1.64 -25.10
C PHE A 55 4.04 2.25 -23.96
N PHE A 56 5.18 1.68 -23.64
CA PHE A 56 6.22 2.35 -22.87
C PHE A 56 7.60 2.05 -23.43
N VAL A 57 8.57 2.89 -23.11
CA VAL A 57 9.96 2.74 -23.55
C VAL A 57 10.81 2.35 -22.35
N TYR A 58 11.61 1.29 -22.46
CA TYR A 58 12.67 0.95 -21.49
C TYR A 58 13.76 2.02 -21.51
N HIS A 59 13.47 3.14 -20.86
CA HIS A 59 14.38 4.26 -20.75
C HIS A 59 15.25 4.15 -19.49
N LYS A 60 16.42 4.76 -19.55
CA LYS A 60 17.36 4.81 -18.42
C LYS A 60 16.72 5.28 -17.11
N ASP A 61 15.79 6.23 -17.16
CA ASP A 61 15.12 6.75 -15.95
C ASP A 61 14.30 5.66 -15.24
N ILE A 62 13.70 4.71 -15.98
CA ILE A 62 13.02 3.54 -15.36
C ILE A 62 14.06 2.67 -14.66
N LEU A 63 15.18 2.36 -15.34
CA LEU A 63 16.24 1.51 -14.78
C LEU A 63 16.87 2.16 -13.53
N ASP A 64 17.16 3.46 -13.59
CA ASP A 64 17.73 4.21 -12.46
C ASP A 64 16.80 4.20 -11.22
N VAL A 65 15.48 4.34 -11.43
CA VAL A 65 14.51 4.27 -10.34
C VAL A 65 14.39 2.84 -9.80
N MET A 66 14.41 1.82 -10.66
CA MET A 66 14.39 0.42 -10.23
C MET A 66 15.61 0.04 -9.38
N ILE A 67 16.83 0.44 -9.83
CA ILE A 67 18.06 0.25 -9.05
C ILE A 67 17.96 0.97 -7.69
N LYS A 68 17.36 2.17 -7.68
CA LYS A 68 17.14 2.92 -6.44
C LYS A 68 16.18 2.19 -5.49
N ILE A 69 15.09 1.61 -6.04
CA ILE A 69 14.13 0.80 -5.27
C ILE A 69 14.86 -0.38 -4.62
N GLU A 70 15.62 -1.14 -5.41
CA GLU A 70 16.32 -2.33 -4.94
C GLU A 70 17.29 -2.02 -3.80
N ARG A 71 18.15 -1.01 -3.97
CA ARG A 71 19.08 -0.57 -2.93
C ARG A 71 18.37 -0.14 -1.65
N LYS A 72 17.28 0.63 -1.76
CA LYS A 72 16.54 1.12 -0.61
C LYS A 72 15.75 0.01 0.08
N HIS A 73 15.18 -0.92 -0.69
CA HIS A 73 14.49 -2.08 -0.16
C HIS A 73 15.45 -3.00 0.61
N SER A 74 16.65 -3.24 0.07
CA SER A 74 17.69 -4.00 0.77
C SER A 74 18.09 -3.32 2.09
N ALA A 75 18.32 -2.00 2.09
CA ALA A 75 18.62 -1.25 3.31
C ALA A 75 17.46 -1.30 4.33
N PHE A 76 16.22 -1.21 3.86
CA PHE A 76 15.03 -1.35 4.70
C PHE A 76 14.94 -2.75 5.34
N LEU A 77 15.23 -3.81 4.58
CA LEU A 77 15.23 -5.19 5.10
C LEU A 77 16.30 -5.40 6.18
N GLU A 78 17.49 -4.82 6.01
CA GLU A 78 18.54 -4.87 7.05
C GLU A 78 18.08 -4.14 8.33
N LEU A 79 17.51 -2.94 8.19
CA LEU A 79 16.97 -2.20 9.34
C LEU A 79 15.83 -2.97 10.03
N LEU A 80 14.98 -3.65 9.26
CA LEU A 80 13.85 -4.43 9.79
C LEU A 80 14.31 -5.59 10.69
N LYS A 81 15.49 -6.18 10.45
CA LYS A 81 16.07 -7.23 11.30
C LYS A 81 16.37 -6.75 12.72
N GLU A 82 16.59 -5.45 12.91
CA GLU A 82 16.82 -4.85 14.22
C GLU A 82 15.53 -4.61 15.01
N VAL A 83 14.38 -4.64 14.36
CA VAL A 83 13.09 -4.50 15.03
C VAL A 83 12.81 -5.76 15.85
N PRO A 84 12.46 -5.63 17.16
CA PRO A 84 12.15 -6.80 17.98
C PRO A 84 11.10 -7.71 17.35
N LEU A 85 11.39 -9.02 17.25
CA LEU A 85 10.52 -9.99 16.56
C LEU A 85 9.08 -9.98 17.10
N ILE A 86 8.92 -9.77 18.40
CA ILE A 86 7.61 -9.63 19.05
C ILE A 86 6.78 -8.48 18.45
N MET A 87 7.43 -7.45 17.87
CA MET A 87 6.74 -6.29 17.31
C MET A 87 6.33 -6.46 15.84
N HIS A 88 6.86 -7.44 15.10
CA HIS A 88 6.55 -7.66 13.69
C HIS A 88 5.05 -7.86 13.40
N PRO A 89 4.31 -8.75 14.12
CA PRO A 89 2.87 -8.93 13.89
C PRO A 89 2.08 -7.64 14.16
N TYR A 90 2.49 -6.86 15.15
CA TYR A 90 1.81 -5.60 15.48
C TYR A 90 2.06 -4.51 14.45
N LEU A 91 3.27 -4.44 13.88
CA LEU A 91 3.57 -3.55 12.75
C LEU A 91 2.71 -3.92 11.54
N LEU A 92 2.69 -5.21 11.16
CA LEU A 92 1.88 -5.70 10.04
C LEU A 92 0.39 -5.36 10.22
N ASN A 93 -0.17 -5.62 11.40
CA ASN A 93 -1.56 -5.27 11.70
C ASN A 93 -1.80 -3.75 11.66
N THR A 94 -0.87 -2.96 12.17
CA THR A 94 -0.96 -1.50 12.12
C THR A 94 -1.02 -1.00 10.68
N PHE A 95 -0.10 -1.46 9.83
CA PHE A 95 -0.06 -1.04 8.43
C PHE A 95 -1.24 -1.56 7.62
N LEU A 96 -1.75 -2.75 7.94
CA LEU A 96 -2.98 -3.27 7.36
C LEU A 96 -4.18 -2.36 7.66
N VAL A 97 -4.35 -1.93 8.91
CA VAL A 97 -5.40 -0.97 9.30
C VAL A 97 -5.26 0.36 8.55
N GLU A 98 -4.04 0.90 8.48
CA GLU A 98 -3.77 2.17 7.80
C GLU A 98 -4.01 2.07 6.29
N GLU A 99 -3.65 0.95 5.65
CA GLU A 99 -3.86 0.72 4.23
C GLU A 99 -5.35 0.64 3.88
N ILE A 100 -6.13 -0.17 4.63
CA ILE A 100 -7.59 -0.28 4.43
C ILE A 100 -8.24 1.09 4.63
N LYS A 101 -7.90 1.78 5.73
CA LYS A 101 -8.44 3.11 6.02
C LYS A 101 -8.10 4.11 4.93
N ALA A 102 -6.85 4.17 4.50
CA ALA A 102 -6.42 5.10 3.45
C ALA A 102 -7.11 4.80 2.12
N SER A 103 -7.28 3.51 1.77
CA SER A 103 -8.00 3.09 0.57
C SER A 103 -9.45 3.55 0.60
N ASN A 104 -10.14 3.40 1.74
CA ASN A 104 -11.51 3.87 1.93
C ASN A 104 -11.60 5.41 1.87
N ASP A 105 -10.70 6.12 2.54
CA ASP A 105 -10.69 7.59 2.57
C ASP A 105 -10.50 8.22 1.17
N ILE A 106 -9.74 7.56 0.27
CA ILE A 106 -9.58 8.02 -1.12
C ILE A 106 -10.92 8.00 -1.86
N GLU A 107 -11.73 6.98 -1.62
CA GLU A 107 -13.05 6.77 -2.26
C GLU A 107 -14.20 7.46 -1.48
N GLY A 108 -13.91 8.20 -0.41
CA GLY A 108 -14.94 8.84 0.42
C GLY A 108 -15.74 7.87 1.30
N VAL A 109 -15.32 6.63 1.42
CA VAL A 109 -15.97 5.62 2.28
C VAL A 109 -15.57 5.87 3.73
N HIS A 110 -16.57 6.19 4.56
CA HIS A 110 -16.31 6.42 5.98
C HIS A 110 -15.92 5.12 6.69
N SER A 111 -14.75 5.12 7.33
CA SER A 111 -14.26 4.03 8.16
C SER A 111 -13.37 4.56 9.29
N SER A 112 -13.47 3.95 10.47
CA SER A 112 -12.59 4.26 11.59
C SER A 112 -11.53 3.18 11.78
N ARG A 113 -10.36 3.58 12.31
CA ARG A 113 -9.31 2.62 12.71
C ARG A 113 -9.84 1.58 13.68
N ARG A 114 -10.75 1.98 14.57
CA ARG A 114 -11.34 1.10 15.57
C ARG A 114 -12.19 0.00 14.93
N GLU A 115 -13.07 0.32 13.99
CA GLU A 115 -13.90 -0.66 13.27
C GLU A 115 -13.04 -1.68 12.53
N ILE A 116 -11.97 -1.23 11.85
CA ILE A 116 -11.04 -2.12 11.13
C ILE A 116 -10.27 -3.00 12.13
N GLN A 117 -9.80 -2.45 13.25
CA GLN A 117 -9.12 -3.22 14.31
C GLN A 117 -10.03 -4.26 14.96
N GLU A 118 -11.29 -3.91 15.21
CA GLU A 118 -12.29 -4.84 15.73
C GLU A 118 -12.55 -5.99 14.75
N ALA A 119 -12.55 -5.72 13.44
CA ALA A 119 -12.63 -6.76 12.40
C ALA A 119 -11.38 -7.66 12.36
N ILE A 120 -10.21 -7.15 12.73
CA ILE A 120 -8.98 -7.95 12.87
C ILE A 120 -9.07 -8.92 14.05
N GLY A 121 -9.65 -8.51 15.18
CA GLY A 121 -9.68 -9.27 16.43
C GLY A 121 -10.82 -10.30 16.54
N THR A 122 -11.76 -10.33 15.59
CA THR A 122 -12.93 -11.22 15.67
C THR A 122 -12.62 -12.66 15.24
N ASN A 123 -13.07 -13.62 16.06
CA ASN A 123 -13.25 -15.00 15.64
C ASN A 123 -14.33 -15.06 14.54
N VAL A 124 -14.24 -16.05 13.67
CA VAL A 124 -15.03 -16.27 12.44
C VAL A 124 -16.57 -16.24 12.62
N THR A 125 -17.07 -16.19 13.86
CA THR A 125 -18.50 -16.29 14.20
C THR A 125 -19.29 -14.98 14.18
N GLU A 126 -18.63 -13.80 14.21
CA GLU A 126 -19.31 -12.50 14.14
C GLU A 126 -18.93 -11.75 12.84
N ILE A 127 -19.87 -11.60 11.94
CA ILE A 127 -19.71 -10.81 10.72
C ILE A 127 -19.76 -9.32 11.10
N LYS A 128 -18.60 -8.69 11.24
CA LYS A 128 -18.48 -7.23 11.39
C LYS A 128 -18.26 -6.57 10.03
N ARG A 129 -18.64 -5.31 9.94
CA ARG A 129 -18.27 -4.46 8.81
C ARG A 129 -16.74 -4.56 8.59
N PHE A 130 -16.28 -4.65 7.39
CA PHE A 130 -14.88 -4.84 6.98
C PHE A 130 -14.26 -6.22 7.27
N SER A 131 -14.96 -7.22 7.83
CA SER A 131 -14.37 -8.55 8.07
C SER A 131 -13.87 -9.21 6.78
N SER A 132 -14.63 -9.12 5.69
CA SER A 132 -14.22 -9.63 4.37
C SER A 132 -13.00 -8.88 3.81
N VAL A 133 -12.99 -7.56 3.95
CA VAL A 133 -11.86 -6.71 3.52
C VAL A 133 -10.59 -7.08 4.28
N VAL A 134 -10.68 -7.16 5.62
CA VAL A 134 -9.55 -7.55 6.48
C VAL A 134 -9.05 -8.95 6.13
N SER A 135 -9.97 -9.91 5.90
CA SER A 135 -9.59 -11.27 5.51
C SER A 135 -8.78 -11.27 4.22
N LYS A 136 -9.22 -10.54 3.19
CA LYS A 136 -8.51 -10.42 1.91
C LYS A 136 -7.15 -9.77 2.07
N TYR A 137 -7.05 -8.67 2.81
CA TYR A 137 -5.76 -8.02 3.03
C TYR A 137 -4.79 -8.88 3.88
N ARG A 138 -5.30 -9.80 4.72
CA ARG A 138 -4.47 -10.80 5.41
C ARG A 138 -3.86 -11.82 4.44
N ASP A 139 -4.53 -12.13 3.33
CA ASP A 139 -3.97 -13.00 2.29
C ASP A 139 -2.65 -12.42 1.75
N ILE A 140 -2.52 -11.08 1.69
CA ILE A 140 -1.27 -10.39 1.30
C ILE A 140 -0.12 -10.68 2.28
N LEU A 141 -0.43 -10.82 3.57
CA LEU A 141 0.55 -11.11 4.63
C LEU A 141 1.00 -12.58 4.64
N ASN A 142 0.23 -13.47 4.01
CA ASN A 142 0.54 -14.89 3.99
C ASN A 142 1.50 -15.22 2.84
N PRO A 143 2.70 -15.74 3.10
CA PRO A 143 3.65 -16.10 2.06
C PRO A 143 3.13 -17.12 1.04
N THR A 144 2.21 -18.01 1.48
CA THR A 144 1.60 -19.06 0.64
C THR A 144 0.29 -18.64 0.00
N GLY A 145 -0.30 -17.52 0.42
CA GLY A 145 -1.62 -17.02 -0.02
C GLY A 145 -1.57 -15.97 -1.11
N LYS A 146 -0.39 -15.70 -1.70
CA LYS A 146 -0.21 -14.66 -2.72
C LYS A 146 -0.94 -15.02 -4.01
N LYS A 147 -2.20 -14.58 -4.09
CA LYS A 147 -3.08 -14.88 -5.21
C LYS A 147 -2.66 -14.10 -6.46
N GLU A 148 -2.65 -14.80 -7.60
CA GLU A 148 -2.61 -14.23 -8.94
C GLU A 148 -4.01 -14.18 -9.52
N PHE A 149 -4.26 -13.22 -10.38
CA PHE A 149 -5.54 -13.03 -11.03
C PHE A 149 -5.34 -13.22 -12.54
N TYR A 150 -5.94 -14.25 -13.09
CA TYR A 150 -5.86 -14.59 -14.51
C TYR A 150 -7.20 -14.38 -15.25
N LEU A 151 -8.31 -14.45 -14.50
CA LEU A 151 -9.66 -14.45 -15.06
C LEU A 151 -10.47 -13.24 -14.56
N ASN A 152 -11.33 -12.72 -15.41
CA ASN A 152 -12.23 -11.63 -15.06
C ASN A 152 -13.21 -12.02 -13.94
N GLU A 153 -13.61 -13.29 -13.86
CA GLU A 153 -14.45 -13.84 -12.80
C GLU A 153 -13.77 -13.76 -11.42
N GLU A 154 -12.44 -13.85 -11.38
CA GLU A 154 -11.69 -13.68 -10.15
C GLU A 154 -11.69 -12.22 -9.68
N ILE A 155 -11.60 -11.27 -10.63
CA ILE A 155 -11.73 -9.83 -10.33
C ILE A 155 -13.15 -9.53 -9.85
N ARG A 156 -14.19 -10.15 -10.46
CA ARG A 156 -15.57 -10.03 -10.00
C ARG A 156 -15.75 -10.61 -8.60
N SER A 157 -15.22 -11.79 -8.32
CA SER A 157 -15.26 -12.40 -6.99
C SER A 157 -14.53 -11.55 -5.93
N LEU A 158 -13.42 -10.91 -6.31
CA LEU A 158 -12.72 -9.97 -5.45
C LEU A 158 -13.58 -8.74 -5.15
N TYR A 159 -14.24 -8.17 -6.17
CA TYR A 159 -15.16 -7.06 -6.02
C TYR A 159 -16.30 -7.40 -5.05
N ASP A 160 -16.94 -8.57 -5.26
CA ASP A 160 -18.03 -9.02 -4.40
C ASP A 160 -17.59 -9.17 -2.94
N ALA A 161 -16.34 -9.61 -2.70
CA ALA A 161 -15.80 -9.76 -1.35
C ALA A 161 -15.40 -8.44 -0.68
N LEU A 162 -14.87 -7.48 -1.43
CA LEU A 162 -14.29 -6.26 -0.87
C LEU A 162 -15.26 -5.08 -0.81
N VAL A 163 -16.21 -5.01 -1.77
CA VAL A 163 -16.92 -3.76 -2.08
C VAL A 163 -18.43 -3.91 -2.09
N SER A 164 -18.96 -5.03 -2.59
CA SER A 164 -20.40 -5.17 -2.92
C SER A 164 -21.34 -4.88 -1.76
N ASN A 165 -20.96 -5.19 -0.53
CA ASN A 165 -21.79 -4.96 0.67
C ASN A 165 -21.96 -3.48 1.03
N GLU A 166 -21.16 -2.59 0.44
CA GLU A 166 -21.16 -1.14 0.71
C GLU A 166 -21.70 -0.33 -0.48
N ILE A 167 -22.06 -1.02 -1.59
CA ILE A 167 -22.50 -0.38 -2.83
C ILE A 167 -23.98 -0.01 -2.74
N GLU A 168 -24.28 1.24 -3.08
CA GLU A 168 -25.65 1.71 -3.23
C GLU A 168 -26.36 0.96 -4.39
N GLU A 169 -27.69 0.75 -4.27
CA GLU A 169 -28.51 0.01 -5.24
C GLU A 169 -28.32 0.49 -6.68
N LYS A 170 -28.23 1.81 -6.88
CA LYS A 170 -28.03 2.43 -8.21
C LYS A 170 -26.69 2.10 -8.87
N ASN A 171 -25.69 1.69 -8.08
CA ASN A 171 -24.33 1.37 -8.53
C ASN A 171 -24.08 -0.14 -8.60
N LYS A 172 -25.10 -0.97 -8.35
CA LYS A 172 -25.00 -2.41 -8.53
C LYS A 172 -24.74 -2.78 -9.98
N LEU A 173 -23.97 -3.85 -10.17
CA LEU A 173 -23.59 -4.30 -11.50
C LEU A 173 -24.78 -4.91 -12.25
N ASP A 174 -24.89 -4.58 -13.50
CA ASP A 174 -25.95 -4.97 -14.43
C ASP A 174 -25.41 -5.79 -15.61
N GLY A 175 -24.10 -5.94 -15.76
CA GLY A 175 -23.44 -6.79 -16.72
C GLY A 175 -23.23 -8.23 -16.22
N LYS A 176 -22.72 -9.08 -17.09
CA LYS A 176 -22.40 -10.48 -16.74
C LYS A 176 -21.26 -10.57 -15.72
N ILE A 177 -20.22 -9.79 -15.92
CA ILE A 177 -19.04 -9.72 -15.03
C ILE A 177 -18.86 -8.29 -14.53
N PHE A 178 -18.92 -7.31 -15.43
CA PHE A 178 -18.70 -5.90 -15.16
C PHE A 178 -19.97 -5.08 -15.40
N ARG A 179 -19.87 -3.76 -15.39
CA ARG A 179 -20.96 -2.84 -15.76
C ARG A 179 -21.20 -2.81 -17.27
N LYS A 180 -22.40 -2.38 -17.68
CA LYS A 180 -22.75 -2.20 -19.09
C LYS A 180 -22.56 -0.77 -19.56
N ASP A 181 -22.96 0.20 -18.75
CA ASP A 181 -22.98 1.61 -19.12
C ASP A 181 -21.67 2.31 -18.82
N SER A 182 -21.51 3.52 -19.37
CA SER A 182 -20.36 4.38 -19.08
C SER A 182 -20.36 4.86 -17.65
N VAL A 183 -19.18 5.16 -17.12
CA VAL A 183 -19.00 5.79 -15.83
C VAL A 183 -17.94 6.89 -15.92
N SER A 184 -18.23 8.03 -15.34
CA SER A 184 -17.31 9.15 -15.30
C SER A 184 -16.38 9.06 -14.09
N VAL A 185 -15.11 9.41 -14.30
CA VAL A 185 -14.09 9.50 -13.25
C VAL A 185 -13.82 10.97 -12.98
N TYR A 186 -13.92 11.35 -11.72
CA TYR A 186 -13.72 12.72 -11.25
C TYR A 186 -12.41 12.86 -10.47
N ASP A 187 -11.78 14.03 -10.55
CA ASP A 187 -10.66 14.37 -9.67
C ASP A 187 -11.16 14.84 -8.29
N GLY A 188 -10.22 15.19 -7.39
CA GLY A 188 -10.58 15.68 -6.06
C GLY A 188 -11.25 17.07 -6.03
N PHE A 189 -11.56 17.65 -7.18
CA PHE A 189 -12.24 18.94 -7.38
C PHE A 189 -13.51 18.80 -8.22
N ASP A 190 -14.09 17.61 -8.27
CA ASP A 190 -15.30 17.25 -9.03
C ASP A 190 -15.23 17.56 -10.53
N ARG A 191 -14.02 17.58 -11.11
CA ARG A 191 -13.84 17.73 -12.55
C ARG A 191 -13.76 16.36 -13.18
N GLU A 192 -14.58 16.12 -14.22
CA GLU A 192 -14.52 14.91 -15.01
C GLU A 192 -13.17 14.85 -15.75
N ILE A 193 -12.37 13.85 -15.44
CA ILE A 193 -11.03 13.67 -16.00
C ILE A 193 -10.95 12.50 -16.98
N HIS A 194 -11.91 11.58 -16.92
CA HIS A 194 -11.95 10.39 -17.76
C HIS A 194 -13.35 9.79 -17.77
N VAL A 195 -13.68 9.07 -18.85
CA VAL A 195 -14.86 8.20 -18.95
C VAL A 195 -14.38 6.78 -19.18
N GLY A 196 -14.79 5.89 -18.30
CA GLY A 196 -14.42 4.48 -18.40
C GLY A 196 -14.97 3.81 -19.67
N THR A 197 -14.38 2.68 -20.05
CA THR A 197 -14.78 1.87 -21.20
C THR A 197 -16.26 1.52 -21.13
N THR A 198 -16.96 1.56 -22.27
CA THR A 198 -18.37 1.17 -22.37
C THR A 198 -18.51 -0.28 -22.82
N THR A 199 -19.63 -0.89 -22.47
CA THR A 199 -20.06 -2.28 -22.69
C THR A 199 -19.24 -3.33 -21.91
N ASP A 200 -19.97 -4.25 -21.27
CA ASP A 200 -19.41 -5.37 -20.52
C ASP A 200 -18.43 -6.21 -21.37
N SER A 201 -18.77 -6.47 -22.63
CA SER A 201 -17.92 -7.24 -23.55
C SER A 201 -16.59 -6.57 -23.87
N GLU A 202 -16.57 -5.25 -24.06
CA GLU A 202 -15.33 -4.52 -24.32
C GLU A 202 -14.50 -4.39 -23.05
N ILE A 203 -15.13 -4.20 -21.89
CA ILE A 203 -14.44 -4.22 -20.59
C ILE A 203 -13.79 -5.59 -20.38
N ILE A 204 -14.49 -6.70 -20.61
CA ILE A 204 -13.96 -8.08 -20.52
C ILE A 204 -12.74 -8.23 -21.43
N ARG A 205 -12.85 -7.79 -22.69
CA ARG A 205 -11.73 -7.88 -23.66
C ARG A 205 -10.50 -7.13 -23.20
N LEU A 206 -10.64 -5.89 -22.77
CA LEU A 206 -9.52 -5.05 -22.31
C LEU A 206 -8.93 -5.55 -20.98
N MET A 207 -9.77 -6.03 -20.07
CA MET A 207 -9.32 -6.62 -18.82
C MET A 207 -8.53 -7.92 -19.04
N ASN A 208 -8.89 -8.75 -20.03
CA ASN A 208 -8.09 -9.92 -20.41
C ASN A 208 -6.66 -9.51 -20.85
N ILE A 209 -6.54 -8.44 -21.65
CA ILE A 209 -5.24 -7.92 -22.06
C ILE A 209 -4.46 -7.39 -20.84
N ALA A 210 -5.13 -6.63 -19.97
CA ALA A 210 -4.51 -6.07 -18.76
C ALA A 210 -4.01 -7.17 -17.81
N LEU A 211 -4.80 -8.23 -17.60
CA LEU A 211 -4.42 -9.38 -16.77
C LEU A 211 -3.30 -10.20 -17.42
N GLY A 212 -3.34 -10.39 -18.73
CA GLY A 212 -2.25 -11.02 -19.50
C GLY A 212 -0.94 -10.27 -19.32
N PHE A 213 -0.97 -8.94 -19.43
CA PHE A 213 0.20 -8.10 -19.20
C PHE A 213 0.70 -8.16 -17.74
N LEU A 214 -0.19 -8.12 -16.76
CA LEU A 214 0.14 -8.22 -15.34
C LEU A 214 0.89 -9.53 -15.01
N ASN A 215 0.56 -10.61 -15.72
CA ASN A 215 1.14 -11.95 -15.50
C ASN A 215 2.27 -12.31 -16.49
N ASN A 216 2.71 -11.37 -17.34
CA ASN A 216 3.83 -11.57 -18.23
C ASN A 216 5.17 -11.55 -17.46
N ASN A 217 5.72 -12.70 -17.12
CA ASN A 217 6.92 -12.82 -16.30
C ASN A 217 8.24 -12.42 -17.03
N GLU A 218 8.19 -12.06 -18.30
CA GLU A 218 9.34 -11.49 -19.02
C GLU A 218 9.59 -10.02 -18.66
N ILE A 219 8.57 -9.35 -18.07
CA ILE A 219 8.63 -7.95 -17.63
C ILE A 219 8.73 -7.89 -16.10
N GLN A 220 9.55 -6.98 -15.58
CA GLN A 220 9.70 -6.80 -14.13
C GLN A 220 8.37 -6.50 -13.46
N LEU A 221 8.13 -7.11 -12.30
CA LEU A 221 6.86 -7.06 -11.59
C LEU A 221 6.40 -5.63 -11.29
N SER A 222 7.29 -4.78 -10.81
CA SER A 222 6.97 -3.39 -10.48
C SER A 222 6.49 -2.56 -11.69
N ILE A 223 7.03 -2.84 -12.89
CA ILE A 223 6.57 -2.24 -14.16
C ILE A 223 5.20 -2.80 -14.52
N ARG A 224 5.00 -4.12 -14.47
CA ARG A 224 3.71 -4.76 -14.76
C ARG A 224 2.60 -4.22 -13.88
N VAL A 225 2.88 -4.06 -12.59
CA VAL A 225 1.93 -3.48 -11.63
C VAL A 225 1.62 -2.02 -11.97
N ALA A 226 2.62 -1.21 -12.32
CA ALA A 226 2.41 0.18 -12.71
C ALA A 226 1.52 0.30 -13.96
N VAL A 227 1.78 -0.51 -14.99
CA VAL A 227 0.97 -0.57 -16.22
C VAL A 227 -0.43 -1.04 -15.92
N PHE A 228 -0.59 -2.15 -15.20
CA PHE A 228 -1.90 -2.67 -14.81
C PHE A 228 -2.69 -1.64 -14.00
N HIS A 229 -2.05 -0.99 -13.03
CA HIS A 229 -2.68 0.02 -12.19
C HIS A 229 -3.26 1.18 -13.00
N TYR A 230 -2.52 1.65 -14.02
CA TYR A 230 -3.01 2.67 -14.95
C TYR A 230 -4.15 2.13 -15.83
N ILE A 231 -3.96 0.97 -16.47
CA ILE A 231 -4.94 0.40 -17.40
C ILE A 231 -6.24 0.04 -16.70
N PHE A 232 -6.20 -0.55 -15.51
CA PHE A 232 -7.39 -0.82 -14.71
C PHE A 232 -8.15 0.47 -14.38
N GLY A 233 -7.45 1.52 -13.98
CA GLY A 233 -8.03 2.83 -13.73
C GLY A 233 -8.63 3.46 -15.00
N TYR A 234 -8.02 3.22 -16.17
CA TYR A 234 -8.51 3.66 -17.48
C TYR A 234 -9.78 2.90 -17.91
N ILE A 235 -9.77 1.56 -17.81
CA ILE A 235 -10.95 0.72 -18.16
C ILE A 235 -12.11 1.05 -17.21
N HIS A 236 -11.84 1.18 -15.92
CA HIS A 236 -12.80 1.49 -14.87
C HIS A 236 -13.98 0.52 -14.84
N PRO A 237 -13.75 -0.79 -14.58
CA PRO A 237 -14.70 -1.86 -14.91
C PRO A 237 -15.98 -1.89 -14.09
N PHE A 238 -16.06 -1.17 -12.98
CA PHE A 238 -17.20 -1.12 -12.06
C PHE A 238 -17.83 0.27 -12.01
N TYR A 239 -19.07 0.39 -11.54
CA TYR A 239 -19.69 1.70 -11.30
C TYR A 239 -19.08 2.42 -10.10
N ASP A 240 -18.68 1.67 -9.06
CA ASP A 240 -17.99 2.16 -7.85
C ASP A 240 -16.98 1.13 -7.35
N GLY A 241 -16.05 1.53 -6.47
CA GLY A 241 -15.06 0.65 -5.85
C GLY A 241 -13.83 0.32 -6.71
N ASN A 242 -13.73 0.87 -7.92
CA ASN A 242 -12.60 0.61 -8.83
C ASN A 242 -11.24 0.88 -8.17
N GLY A 243 -11.10 2.00 -7.49
CA GLY A 243 -9.86 2.36 -6.82
C GLY A 243 -9.49 1.37 -5.72
N ARG A 244 -10.45 0.90 -4.92
CA ARG A 244 -10.22 -0.09 -3.84
C ARG A 244 -9.72 -1.41 -4.42
N ILE A 245 -10.35 -1.92 -5.48
CA ILE A 245 -9.94 -3.15 -6.16
C ILE A 245 -8.55 -3.00 -6.78
N ASN A 246 -8.32 -1.93 -7.52
CA ASN A 246 -7.04 -1.66 -8.18
C ASN A 246 -5.88 -1.60 -7.19
N ARG A 247 -6.04 -0.87 -6.08
CA ARG A 247 -5.01 -0.77 -5.03
C ARG A 247 -4.78 -2.11 -4.32
N TYR A 248 -5.85 -2.88 -4.06
CA TYR A 248 -5.71 -4.22 -3.50
C TYR A 248 -4.89 -5.14 -4.41
N ILE A 249 -5.24 -5.23 -5.71
CA ILE A 249 -4.52 -6.06 -6.67
C ILE A 249 -3.06 -5.61 -6.76
N SER A 250 -2.82 -4.31 -6.89
CA SER A 250 -1.46 -3.76 -6.95
C SER A 250 -0.65 -4.11 -5.70
N SER A 251 -1.22 -3.96 -4.50
CA SER A 251 -0.57 -4.34 -3.23
C SER A 251 -0.31 -5.84 -3.15
N SER A 252 -1.25 -6.68 -3.60
CA SER A 252 -1.10 -8.14 -3.61
C SER A 252 0.07 -8.59 -4.49
N TYR A 253 0.21 -7.98 -5.68
CA TYR A 253 1.33 -8.28 -6.57
C TYR A 253 2.65 -7.71 -6.05
N LEU A 254 2.68 -6.48 -5.57
CA LEU A 254 3.88 -5.90 -4.97
C LEU A 254 4.41 -6.72 -3.79
N ALA A 255 3.53 -7.33 -3.00
CA ALA A 255 3.94 -8.19 -1.88
C ALA A 255 4.67 -9.47 -2.31
N LYS A 256 4.70 -9.82 -3.61
CA LYS A 256 5.46 -10.96 -4.11
C LYS A 256 6.97 -10.68 -4.18
N GLU A 257 7.33 -9.44 -4.44
CA GLU A 257 8.71 -8.98 -4.62
C GLU A 257 9.20 -8.18 -3.40
N PHE A 258 8.30 -7.37 -2.84
CA PHE A 258 8.61 -6.51 -1.71
C PHE A 258 8.09 -7.07 -0.39
N HIS A 259 8.73 -6.67 0.72
CA HIS A 259 8.21 -6.99 2.04
C HIS A 259 6.76 -6.48 2.21
N PRO A 260 5.86 -7.24 2.86
CA PRO A 260 4.44 -6.85 3.00
C PRO A 260 4.22 -5.45 3.59
N LEU A 261 5.09 -4.97 4.46
CA LEU A 261 5.03 -3.60 4.97
C LEU A 261 5.12 -2.54 3.86
N VAL A 262 5.87 -2.78 2.79
CA VAL A 262 5.95 -1.88 1.63
C VAL A 262 4.66 -1.93 0.83
N ALA A 263 4.17 -3.14 0.55
CA ALA A 263 2.94 -3.36 -0.21
C ALA A 263 1.70 -2.74 0.48
N LEU A 264 1.63 -2.82 1.83
CA LEU A 264 0.54 -2.25 2.64
C LEU A 264 0.68 -0.73 2.89
N ARG A 265 1.38 -0.01 2.02
CA ARG A 265 1.51 1.46 2.11
C ARG A 265 1.08 2.18 0.85
N LEU A 266 0.68 1.44 -0.19
CA LEU A 266 0.32 2.01 -1.49
C LEU A 266 -0.83 3.02 -1.38
N SER A 267 -1.92 2.67 -0.71
CA SER A 267 -3.06 3.58 -0.53
C SER A 267 -2.71 4.79 0.33
N ALA A 268 -1.96 4.60 1.41
CA ALA A 268 -1.53 5.69 2.28
C ALA A 268 -0.67 6.72 1.52
N LEU A 269 0.23 6.23 0.65
CA LEU A 269 1.07 7.09 -0.18
C LEU A 269 0.26 7.83 -1.27
N ILE A 270 -0.62 7.11 -1.99
CA ILE A 270 -1.50 7.73 -3.00
C ILE A 270 -2.36 8.80 -2.35
N LYS A 271 -2.92 8.54 -1.16
CA LYS A 271 -3.70 9.52 -0.40
C LYS A 271 -2.89 10.77 -0.07
N ALA A 272 -1.66 10.62 0.41
CA ALA A 272 -0.77 11.72 0.73
C ALA A 272 -0.35 12.54 -0.52
N ASN A 273 -0.31 11.90 -1.70
CA ASN A 273 0.09 12.49 -2.97
C ASN A 273 -1.07 12.57 -3.99
N ARG A 274 -2.32 12.67 -3.52
CA ARG A 274 -3.53 12.56 -4.34
C ARG A 274 -3.50 13.47 -5.58
N SER A 275 -3.15 14.74 -5.41
CA SER A 275 -3.06 15.69 -6.52
C SER A 275 -2.02 15.29 -7.58
N LYS A 276 -0.84 14.82 -7.15
CA LYS A 276 0.23 14.35 -8.04
C LYS A 276 -0.19 13.08 -8.80
N TYR A 277 -0.89 12.17 -8.12
CA TYR A 277 -1.41 10.95 -8.70
C TYR A 277 -2.45 11.21 -9.79
N TYR A 278 -3.48 12.00 -9.52
CA TYR A 278 -4.50 12.34 -10.53
C TYR A 278 -3.94 13.15 -11.69
N LYS A 279 -2.99 14.05 -11.40
CA LYS A 279 -2.32 14.85 -12.43
C LYS A 279 -1.54 13.97 -13.41
N ILE A 280 -0.76 12.99 -12.93
CA ILE A 280 -0.01 12.10 -13.84
C ILE A 280 -0.96 11.18 -14.61
N PHE A 281 -2.04 10.67 -13.98
CA PHE A 281 -3.05 9.88 -14.65
C PHE A 281 -3.68 10.65 -15.81
N SER A 282 -4.20 11.86 -15.57
CA SER A 282 -4.79 12.73 -16.59
C SER A 282 -3.79 13.11 -17.70
N LYS A 283 -2.52 13.39 -17.35
CA LYS A 283 -1.48 13.70 -18.33
C LYS A 283 -1.14 12.51 -19.21
N THR A 284 -1.14 11.30 -18.67
CA THR A 284 -0.89 10.07 -19.42
C THR A 284 -2.02 9.77 -20.39
N THR A 285 -3.29 10.05 -20.00
CA THR A 285 -4.48 9.87 -20.85
C THR A 285 -4.59 10.95 -21.96
N SER A 286 -3.86 12.07 -21.83
CA SER A 286 -3.93 13.19 -22.80
C SER A 286 -3.56 12.73 -24.21
N GLU A 287 -4.30 13.21 -25.24
CA GLU A 287 -3.99 12.97 -26.64
C GLU A 287 -2.57 13.43 -27.02
N TYR A 288 -2.08 14.48 -26.37
CA TYR A 288 -0.71 15.01 -26.59
C TYR A 288 0.38 14.11 -26.01
N ASN A 289 0.00 13.13 -25.19
CA ASN A 289 0.92 12.12 -24.68
C ASN A 289 1.07 10.90 -25.60
N GLY A 290 0.23 10.76 -26.64
CA GLY A 290 0.38 9.79 -27.72
C GLY A 290 0.36 8.32 -27.26
N GLY A 291 -0.27 7.98 -26.15
CA GLY A 291 -0.33 6.60 -25.62
C GLY A 291 0.91 6.17 -24.82
N ASP A 292 1.87 7.06 -24.56
CA ASP A 292 3.12 6.76 -23.86
C ASP A 292 2.92 6.62 -22.34
N LEU A 293 3.02 5.40 -21.80
CA LEU A 293 2.90 5.11 -20.37
C LEU A 293 4.20 5.33 -19.57
N THR A 294 5.32 5.58 -20.23
CA THR A 294 6.63 5.73 -19.55
C THR A 294 6.61 6.75 -18.41
N PRO A 295 5.99 7.94 -18.58
CA PRO A 295 5.93 8.93 -17.49
C PRO A 295 5.11 8.45 -16.28
N PHE A 296 4.04 7.67 -16.50
CA PHE A 296 3.25 7.10 -15.42
C PHE A 296 4.05 6.03 -14.67
N ILE A 297 4.72 5.13 -15.39
CA ILE A 297 5.58 4.09 -14.81
C ILE A 297 6.65 4.72 -13.93
N ILE A 298 7.40 5.70 -14.45
CA ILE A 298 8.44 6.41 -13.67
C ILE A 298 7.84 7.02 -12.39
N GLN A 299 6.67 7.65 -12.49
CA GLN A 299 6.02 8.26 -11.34
C GLN A 299 5.53 7.22 -10.33
N PHE A 300 4.96 6.10 -10.77
CA PHE A 300 4.51 5.01 -9.91
C PHE A 300 5.70 4.36 -9.18
N LEU A 301 6.80 4.12 -9.88
CA LEU A 301 8.04 3.61 -9.28
C LEU A 301 8.64 4.59 -8.26
N ASN A 302 8.58 5.90 -8.53
CA ASN A 302 8.99 6.90 -7.55
C ASN A 302 8.09 6.89 -6.29
N PHE A 303 6.81 6.57 -6.43
CA PHE A 303 5.95 6.35 -5.27
C PHE A 303 6.39 5.15 -4.42
N LEU A 304 6.91 4.08 -5.04
CA LEU A 304 7.51 2.97 -4.28
C LEU A 304 8.79 3.40 -3.55
N VAL A 305 9.64 4.20 -4.20
CA VAL A 305 10.83 4.79 -3.54
C VAL A 305 10.41 5.59 -2.30
N ASP A 306 9.46 6.52 -2.45
CA ASP A 306 8.98 7.36 -1.35
C ASP A 306 8.35 6.51 -0.22
N THR A 307 7.69 5.39 -0.57
CA THR A 307 7.13 4.43 0.39
C THR A 307 8.23 3.79 1.23
N ILE A 308 9.29 3.29 0.59
CA ILE A 308 10.39 2.62 1.27
C ILE A 308 11.15 3.61 2.16
N ASP A 309 11.41 4.83 1.67
CA ASP A 309 12.06 5.88 2.45
C ASP A 309 11.26 6.23 3.72
N ASN A 310 9.96 6.48 3.56
CA ASN A 310 9.09 6.79 4.70
C ASN A 310 9.04 5.66 5.74
N LEU A 311 9.08 4.39 5.28
CA LEU A 311 9.14 3.24 6.19
C LEU A 311 10.48 3.13 6.89
N TYR A 312 11.56 3.33 6.15
CA TYR A 312 12.92 3.32 6.70
C TYR A 312 13.06 4.37 7.81
N ASP A 313 12.71 5.62 7.52
CA ASP A 313 12.81 6.73 8.46
C ASP A 313 11.93 6.51 9.70
N LEU A 314 10.72 5.98 9.51
CA LEU A 314 9.80 5.63 10.60
C LEU A 314 10.41 4.56 11.52
N LEU A 315 10.95 3.48 10.97
CA LEU A 315 11.55 2.40 11.76
C LEU A 315 12.86 2.84 12.41
N ASN A 316 13.72 3.53 11.68
CA ASN A 316 14.98 4.04 12.21
C ASN A 316 14.75 4.96 13.42
N THR A 317 13.84 5.92 13.30
CA THR A 317 13.46 6.80 14.42
C THR A 317 12.98 6.02 15.65
N ARG A 318 12.16 4.95 15.43
CA ARG A 318 11.67 4.11 16.53
C ARG A 318 12.78 3.27 17.16
N LEU A 319 13.71 2.77 16.37
CA LEU A 319 14.85 1.99 16.84
C LEU A 319 15.82 2.84 17.63
N GLU A 320 16.12 4.06 17.18
CA GLU A 320 16.94 5.02 17.92
C GLU A 320 16.33 5.32 19.29
N ARG A 321 15.01 5.59 19.33
CA ARG A 321 14.30 5.79 20.60
C ARG A 321 14.33 4.55 21.48
N LEU A 322 14.19 3.35 20.90
CA LEU A 322 14.27 2.09 21.65
C LEU A 322 15.66 1.92 22.28
N ARG A 323 16.74 2.10 21.52
CA ARG A 323 18.12 1.99 22.03
C ARG A 323 18.36 2.95 23.20
N ASN A 324 17.99 4.23 23.02
CA ASN A 324 18.14 5.23 24.07
C ASN A 324 17.31 4.89 25.31
N ALA A 325 16.06 4.47 25.12
CA ALA A 325 15.17 4.11 26.22
C ALA A 325 15.61 2.83 26.94
N CYS A 326 16.21 1.85 26.25
CA CYS A 326 16.77 0.66 26.91
C CYS A 326 17.91 1.03 27.87
N ASN A 327 18.87 1.88 27.45
CA ASN A 327 19.96 2.34 28.30
C ASN A 327 19.45 3.07 29.56
N GLN A 328 18.42 3.89 29.40
CA GLN A 328 17.80 4.61 30.52
C GLN A 328 17.02 3.67 31.43
N LEU A 329 16.37 2.63 30.87
CA LEU A 329 15.64 1.65 31.64
C LEU A 329 16.57 0.80 32.52
N GLU A 330 17.78 0.49 32.06
CA GLU A 330 18.82 -0.17 32.87
C GLU A 330 19.21 0.69 34.09
N GLN A 331 19.45 2.00 33.90
CA GLN A 331 19.71 2.90 35.00
C GLN A 331 18.52 3.02 35.97
N PHE A 332 17.30 3.02 35.42
CA PHE A 332 16.09 3.02 36.22
C PHE A 332 15.99 1.76 37.10
N PHE A 333 16.30 0.57 36.57
CA PHE A 333 16.30 -0.68 37.36
C PHE A 333 17.30 -0.63 38.51
N ILE A 334 18.51 -0.11 38.26
CA ILE A 334 19.55 0.08 39.32
C ILE A 334 19.02 1.02 40.39
N ASN A 335 18.47 2.17 40.02
CA ASN A 335 18.02 3.20 40.96
C ASN A 335 16.78 2.73 41.78
N GLN A 336 15.93 1.85 41.21
CA GLN A 336 14.73 1.33 41.86
C GLN A 336 15.00 -0.02 42.58
N GLY A 337 16.21 -0.57 42.48
CA GLY A 337 16.53 -1.89 43.06
C GLY A 337 15.76 -3.04 42.41
N ILE A 338 15.38 -2.92 41.12
CA ILE A 338 14.66 -3.95 40.40
C ILE A 338 15.62 -4.99 39.85
N THR A 339 15.76 -6.13 40.57
CA THR A 339 16.69 -7.21 40.24
C THR A 339 16.03 -8.44 39.63
N ASP A 340 14.69 -8.54 39.71
CA ASP A 340 13.93 -9.67 39.12
C ASP A 340 13.94 -9.57 37.59
N GLU A 341 14.63 -10.51 36.93
CA GLU A 341 14.80 -10.60 35.48
C GLU A 341 13.46 -10.65 34.73
N VAL A 342 12.45 -11.34 35.30
CA VAL A 342 11.13 -11.44 34.66
C VAL A 342 10.43 -10.09 34.69
N VAL A 343 10.57 -9.31 35.77
CA VAL A 343 10.04 -7.95 35.86
C VAL A 343 10.72 -7.04 34.87
N GLN A 344 12.06 -7.10 34.76
CA GLN A 344 12.84 -6.33 33.80
C GLN A 344 12.39 -6.64 32.36
N ASN A 345 12.25 -7.91 32.01
CA ASN A 345 11.79 -8.34 30.68
C ASN A 345 10.36 -7.87 30.37
N ILE A 346 9.47 -7.83 31.37
CA ILE A 346 8.13 -7.23 31.19
C ILE A 346 8.26 -5.74 30.86
N TYR A 347 9.13 -4.98 31.55
CA TYR A 347 9.36 -3.55 31.23
C TYR A 347 9.88 -3.36 29.79
N TYR A 348 10.83 -4.19 29.32
CA TYR A 348 11.34 -4.14 27.95
C TYR A 348 10.24 -4.40 26.93
N ILE A 349 9.38 -5.39 27.13
CA ILE A 349 8.25 -5.67 26.22
C ILE A 349 7.26 -4.50 26.24
N LEU A 350 6.95 -3.94 27.42
CA LEU A 350 6.05 -2.79 27.52
C LEU A 350 6.64 -1.53 26.87
N LEU A 351 7.97 -1.33 26.94
CA LEU A 351 8.69 -0.26 26.24
C LEU A 351 8.57 -0.42 24.72
N GLN A 352 8.88 -1.61 24.19
CA GLN A 352 8.74 -1.94 22.77
C GLN A 352 7.28 -1.73 22.30
N THR A 353 6.31 -2.21 23.08
CA THR A 353 4.89 -2.01 22.85
C THR A 353 4.52 -0.52 22.74
N SER A 354 5.08 0.31 23.61
CA SER A 354 4.82 1.75 23.63
C SER A 354 5.38 2.48 22.43
N LEU A 355 6.50 2.01 21.87
CA LEU A 355 7.18 2.62 20.72
C LEU A 355 6.67 2.11 19.37
N PHE A 356 6.27 0.83 19.28
CA PHE A 356 5.95 0.20 18.01
C PHE A 356 4.45 -0.05 17.78
N MET A 357 3.63 -0.15 18.85
CA MET A 357 2.20 -0.43 18.70
C MET A 357 1.34 0.82 18.67
N ILE A 358 0.49 0.93 17.63
CA ILE A 358 -0.66 1.83 17.60
C ILE A 358 -1.86 1.03 18.13
N GLY A 359 -2.40 1.41 19.29
CA GLY A 359 -3.53 0.68 19.89
C GLY A 359 -3.46 0.63 21.41
N PRO A 360 -4.30 -0.21 22.06
CA PRO A 360 -4.44 -0.20 23.52
C PRO A 360 -3.20 -0.72 24.27
N GLY A 361 -2.38 -1.54 23.63
CA GLY A 361 -1.21 -2.16 24.26
C GLY A 361 -1.20 -3.68 24.09
N ILE A 362 -0.44 -4.37 24.96
CA ILE A 362 -0.29 -5.84 24.99
C ILE A 362 -1.11 -6.43 26.14
N THR A 363 -1.69 -7.61 25.95
CA THR A 363 -2.41 -8.36 26.98
C THR A 363 -1.48 -9.14 27.87
N ARG A 364 -1.99 -9.62 29.04
CA ARG A 364 -1.23 -10.54 29.91
C ARG A 364 -0.88 -11.85 29.20
N GLU A 365 -1.78 -12.34 28.34
CA GLU A 365 -1.57 -13.58 27.62
C GLU A 365 -0.47 -13.43 26.55
N GLU A 366 -0.46 -12.31 25.82
CA GLU A 366 0.61 -12.01 24.87
C GLU A 366 1.95 -11.78 25.59
N LEU A 367 1.97 -11.11 26.73
CA LEU A 367 3.17 -11.00 27.58
C LEU A 367 3.71 -12.38 27.96
N TRP A 368 2.83 -13.26 28.44
CA TRP A 368 3.22 -14.62 28.81
C TRP A 368 3.79 -15.41 27.63
N LYS A 369 3.14 -15.36 26.47
CA LYS A 369 3.60 -16.08 25.26
C LYS A 369 4.99 -15.65 24.78
N ASN A 370 5.38 -14.45 25.10
CA ASN A 370 6.66 -13.86 24.69
C ASN A 370 7.77 -13.93 25.76
N LEU A 371 7.43 -14.45 26.95
CA LEU A 371 8.37 -14.59 28.05
C LEU A 371 8.51 -16.08 28.37
N GLU A 372 9.45 -16.78 27.91
CA GLU A 372 9.68 -18.23 28.10
C GLU A 372 9.62 -18.70 29.57
N LYS A 373 8.56 -18.31 30.28
CA LYS A 373 8.26 -18.57 31.70
C LYS A 373 6.84 -19.10 31.86
N SER A 374 6.52 -19.67 33.04
CA SER A 374 5.15 -20.16 33.31
C SER A 374 4.14 -18.98 33.32
N LYS A 375 2.91 -19.25 32.88
CA LYS A 375 1.79 -18.29 32.94
C LYS A 375 1.62 -17.71 34.34
N LYS A 376 1.70 -18.54 35.37
CA LYS A 376 1.60 -18.16 36.78
C LYS A 376 2.68 -17.13 37.14
N THR A 377 3.94 -17.44 36.78
CA THR A 377 5.08 -16.53 37.04
C THR A 377 4.87 -15.17 36.43
N VAL A 378 4.51 -15.09 35.14
CA VAL A 378 4.31 -13.80 34.46
C VAL A 378 3.14 -13.02 35.09
N TYR A 379 2.04 -13.70 35.44
CA TYR A 379 0.87 -13.06 36.05
C TYR A 379 1.12 -12.54 37.48
N GLU A 380 2.01 -13.20 38.22
CA GLU A 380 2.44 -12.72 39.53
C GLU A 380 3.41 -11.54 39.39
N ARG A 381 4.39 -11.64 38.47
CA ARG A 381 5.41 -10.60 38.31
C ARG A 381 4.86 -9.27 37.77
N ILE A 382 3.87 -9.27 36.91
CA ILE A 382 3.25 -8.04 36.43
C ILE A 382 2.59 -7.24 37.60
N LYS A 383 2.16 -7.91 38.66
CA LYS A 383 1.61 -7.23 39.86
C LYS A 383 2.67 -6.48 40.67
N HIS A 384 3.95 -6.84 40.51
CA HIS A 384 5.07 -6.16 41.16
C HIS A 384 5.43 -4.85 40.47
N ILE A 385 4.90 -4.60 39.25
CA ILE A 385 5.09 -3.31 38.57
C ILE A 385 4.10 -2.30 39.16
N PRO A 386 4.60 -1.16 39.69
CA PRO A 386 3.74 -0.10 40.23
C PRO A 386 2.71 0.36 39.19
N ARG A 387 1.47 0.57 39.60
CA ARG A 387 0.39 1.00 38.71
C ARG A 387 0.65 2.38 38.08
N GLU A 388 1.43 3.22 38.76
CA GLU A 388 1.89 4.50 38.22
C GLU A 388 2.81 4.35 37.00
N HIS A 389 3.47 3.21 36.80
CA HIS A 389 4.31 2.92 35.64
C HIS A 389 3.49 2.40 34.44
N LEU A 390 2.26 1.93 34.68
CA LEU A 390 1.43 1.27 33.68
C LEU A 390 0.32 2.18 33.18
N LYS A 391 0.17 2.27 31.86
CA LYS A 391 -1.07 2.68 31.21
C LYS A 391 -1.89 1.43 30.95
N ILE A 392 -2.98 1.26 31.71
CA ILE A 392 -3.90 0.14 31.56
C ILE A 392 -5.15 0.64 30.83
N GLN A 393 -5.48 0.00 29.71
CA GLN A 393 -6.70 0.28 28.94
C GLN A 393 -7.55 -0.98 28.90
N LYS A 394 -8.83 -0.88 29.24
CA LYS A 394 -9.80 -1.99 29.17
C LYS A 394 -10.62 -1.88 27.90
N VAL A 395 -10.64 -2.93 27.10
CA VAL A 395 -11.47 -3.07 25.90
C VAL A 395 -12.33 -4.32 26.08
N GLY A 396 -13.63 -4.13 26.29
CA GLY A 396 -14.52 -5.20 26.73
C GLY A 396 -14.06 -5.79 28.07
N LYS A 397 -13.80 -7.10 28.11
CA LYS A 397 -13.31 -7.82 29.31
C LYS A 397 -11.79 -7.93 29.39
N ILE A 398 -11.05 -7.43 28.37
CA ILE A 398 -9.61 -7.61 28.22
C ILE A 398 -8.88 -6.36 28.68
N GLU A 399 -7.85 -6.54 29.50
CA GLU A 399 -6.92 -5.47 29.91
C GLU A 399 -5.67 -5.49 29.03
N TYR A 400 -5.30 -4.28 28.57
CA TYR A 400 -4.11 -4.02 27.75
C TYR A 400 -3.15 -3.12 28.52
N PHE A 401 -1.87 -3.36 28.35
CA PHE A 401 -0.78 -2.75 29.11
C PHE A 401 0.19 -2.02 28.18
N LYS A 402 0.62 -0.83 28.57
CA LYS A 402 1.73 -0.05 28.03
C LYS A 402 2.47 0.63 29.18
N LEU A 403 3.70 1.08 28.96
CA LEU A 403 4.33 2.03 29.86
C LEU A 403 3.64 3.39 29.78
N LYS A 404 3.50 4.06 30.94
CA LYS A 404 3.04 5.47 30.96
C LYS A 404 4.08 6.39 30.36
N LYS A 405 3.60 7.49 29.77
CA LYS A 405 4.46 8.54 29.21
C LYS A 405 5.39 9.17 30.26
N SER A 406 4.98 9.23 31.54
CA SER A 406 5.83 9.75 32.63
C SER A 406 7.10 8.93 32.82
N ILE A 407 7.02 7.61 32.69
CA ILE A 407 8.22 6.73 32.71
C ILE A 407 9.00 6.91 31.42
N LEU A 408 8.33 6.99 30.26
CA LEU A 408 8.97 7.23 28.97
C LEU A 408 9.59 8.63 28.89
N GLY A 409 8.97 9.64 29.53
CA GLY A 409 9.50 11.01 29.58
C GLY A 409 10.69 11.19 30.53
N SER A 410 10.78 10.35 31.56
CA SER A 410 12.01 10.25 32.40
C SER A 410 13.11 9.41 31.71
N ILE A 411 12.74 8.74 30.62
CA ILE A 411 13.57 7.88 29.78
C ILE A 411 13.84 8.54 28.40
N GLN A 412 13.35 9.74 28.11
CA GLN A 412 13.67 10.55 26.94
C GLN A 412 14.74 11.57 27.31
#